data_5373bc08cb94d249339cc42e359b005c
#
_entry.id   5373bc08cb94d249339cc42e359b005c
#
_cell.length_a   1.000
_cell.length_b   1.000
_cell.length_c   1.000
_cell.angle_alpha   90.00
_cell.angle_beta   90.00
_cell.angle_gamma   90.00
#
_symmetry.space_group_name_H-M   'P 1'
#
loop_
_entity.id
_entity.type
_entity.pdbx_description
1 polymer ?
#
loop_
_entity_poly.entity_id
_entity_poly.type
_entity_poly.pdbx_seq_one_letter_code
_entity_poly.pdbx_strand_id
1 'polypeptide(L)'
;MLEAAGLEVHSGDVTDASSLRGAGSGMEVAYFLVHSMGGGVGFAEREQLGARNFAQMARREGVERVVYLGGLGDETTSKHLRSRHETALALAAEGPPLTYFRAAMVVGAGSESYRTLRYLVGRLPVMITPAWLRTATQPIGIDATVEYLRRAPDVPESEGREVQIGGPDVLTYGEMLDRMALAMGKRPRPKLPVPLITPWLSALWLGLVTPVDTRVARPLVEGLRTATVVTDPSGAEPFEISPASFDEMLRRALAEEAEQ
;
A
#
# COMPACT_ATOMS: atom_id res chain seq x y z
N MET A 1 4.92 14.23 -18.93
CA MET A 1 3.88 13.17 -19.06
C MET A 1 2.54 13.68 -18.54
N LEU A 2 2.42 14.19 -17.30
CA LEU A 2 1.16 14.72 -16.75
C LEU A 2 0.65 15.95 -17.52
N GLU A 3 1.51 16.93 -17.79
CA GLU A 3 1.15 18.11 -18.60
C GLU A 3 0.72 17.74 -20.03
N ALA A 4 1.34 16.70 -20.61
CA ALA A 4 0.93 16.18 -21.92
C ALA A 4 -0.45 15.52 -21.90
N ALA A 5 -0.94 15.13 -20.73
CA ALA A 5 -2.31 14.63 -20.51
C ALA A 5 -3.32 15.77 -20.22
N GLY A 6 -2.91 17.04 -20.33
CA GLY A 6 -3.76 18.20 -20.06
C GLY A 6 -4.00 18.47 -18.58
N LEU A 7 -3.18 17.90 -17.69
CA LEU A 7 -3.26 18.12 -16.25
C LEU A 7 -2.43 19.34 -15.86
N GLU A 8 -2.95 20.16 -14.94
CA GLU A 8 -2.18 21.23 -14.31
C GLU A 8 -1.17 20.62 -13.31
N VAL A 9 0.08 21.02 -13.39
CA VAL A 9 1.15 20.52 -12.54
C VAL A 9 1.63 21.63 -11.61
N HIS A 10 1.42 21.45 -10.31
CA HIS A 10 1.95 22.32 -9.26
C HIS A 10 3.23 21.71 -8.68
N SER A 11 4.34 22.42 -8.75
CA SER A 11 5.62 21.99 -8.17
C SER A 11 5.71 22.43 -6.72
N GLY A 12 5.88 21.49 -5.79
CA GLY A 12 5.96 21.78 -4.36
C GLY A 12 6.57 20.63 -3.57
N ASP A 13 6.98 20.93 -2.34
CA ASP A 13 7.43 19.96 -1.34
C ASP A 13 6.42 19.98 -0.18
N VAL A 14 5.81 18.83 0.12
CA VAL A 14 4.84 18.74 1.22
C VAL A 14 5.44 19.10 2.59
N THR A 15 6.76 19.04 2.76
CA THR A 15 7.42 19.47 4.00
C THR A 15 7.62 21.00 4.07
N ASP A 16 7.42 21.73 2.96
CA ASP A 16 7.42 23.19 2.90
C ASP A 16 6.00 23.72 2.64
N ALA A 17 5.33 24.18 3.69
CA ALA A 17 3.97 24.71 3.61
C ALA A 17 3.84 25.90 2.64
N SER A 18 4.93 26.64 2.40
CA SER A 18 4.89 27.79 1.50
C SER A 18 4.81 27.39 0.03
N SER A 19 5.40 26.25 -0.31
CA SER A 19 5.39 25.69 -1.66
C SER A 19 4.04 25.10 -2.08
N LEU A 20 3.12 24.85 -1.13
CA LEU A 20 1.79 24.28 -1.39
C LEU A 20 0.70 25.33 -1.64
N ARG A 21 1.02 26.63 -1.59
CA ARG A 21 0.02 27.70 -1.81
C ARG A 21 -0.56 27.62 -3.22
N GLY A 22 -1.89 27.59 -3.31
CA GLY A 22 -2.61 27.51 -4.58
C GLY A 22 -2.76 26.08 -5.14
N ALA A 23 -2.11 25.07 -4.52
CA ALA A 23 -2.15 23.72 -5.04
C ALA A 23 -3.55 23.06 -4.99
N GLY A 24 -4.42 23.50 -4.08
CA GLY A 24 -5.79 23.02 -3.93
C GLY A 24 -6.85 23.98 -4.46
N SER A 25 -6.45 25.08 -5.10
CA SER A 25 -7.40 26.13 -5.51
C SER A 25 -8.42 25.63 -6.53
N GLY A 26 -9.72 25.74 -6.20
CA GLY A 26 -10.81 25.28 -7.05
C GLY A 26 -11.01 23.76 -7.08
N MET A 27 -10.31 23.02 -6.22
CA MET A 27 -10.46 21.56 -6.11
C MET A 27 -11.48 21.21 -5.02
N GLU A 28 -12.43 20.32 -5.33
CA GLU A 28 -13.40 19.79 -4.37
C GLU A 28 -12.79 18.65 -3.54
N VAL A 29 -11.95 17.81 -4.16
CA VAL A 29 -11.35 16.62 -3.53
C VAL A 29 -9.84 16.61 -3.74
N ALA A 30 -9.08 16.29 -2.69
CA ALA A 30 -7.64 16.15 -2.76
C ALA A 30 -7.19 14.75 -2.29
N TYR A 31 -6.23 14.16 -2.99
CA TYR A 31 -5.67 12.84 -2.67
C TYR A 31 -4.28 12.97 -2.10
N PHE A 32 -4.09 12.50 -0.86
CA PHE A 32 -2.76 12.43 -0.28
C PHE A 32 -2.16 11.05 -0.50
N LEU A 33 -1.31 10.92 -1.53
CA LEU A 33 -0.66 9.67 -1.90
C LEU A 33 0.88 9.72 -1.72
N VAL A 34 1.35 10.72 -0.98
CA VAL A 34 2.77 10.90 -0.67
C VAL A 34 3.19 9.99 0.47
N HIS A 35 4.37 9.36 0.33
CA HIS A 35 4.98 8.57 1.39
C HIS A 35 6.50 8.65 1.31
N SER A 36 7.17 8.58 2.47
CA SER A 36 8.62 8.76 2.60
C SER A 36 9.36 7.44 2.84
N MET A 37 8.83 6.30 2.36
CA MET A 37 9.53 5.01 2.47
C MET A 37 10.93 5.10 1.83
N GLY A 38 11.97 4.78 2.60
CA GLY A 38 13.36 4.91 2.15
C GLY A 38 14.05 6.22 2.55
N GLY A 39 13.34 7.16 3.18
CA GLY A 39 13.87 8.47 3.61
C GLY A 39 14.86 8.44 4.80
N GLY A 40 15.26 7.27 5.28
CA GLY A 40 16.23 7.14 6.39
C GLY A 40 15.68 7.59 7.76
N VAL A 41 16.58 8.08 8.63
CA VAL A 41 16.19 8.59 9.96
C VAL A 41 15.26 9.79 9.83
N GLY A 42 14.21 9.86 10.65
CA GLY A 42 13.25 10.98 10.66
C GLY A 42 12.17 10.91 9.56
N PHE A 43 11.96 9.74 8.93
CA PHE A 43 10.93 9.63 7.89
C PHE A 43 9.51 9.84 8.43
N ALA A 44 9.23 9.34 9.64
CA ALA A 44 7.90 9.47 10.25
C ALA A 44 7.54 10.94 10.55
N GLU A 45 8.50 11.69 11.07
CA GLU A 45 8.32 13.12 11.35
C GLU A 45 8.09 13.91 10.05
N ARG A 46 8.79 13.57 8.96
CA ARG A 46 8.57 14.20 7.65
C ARG A 46 7.21 13.84 7.06
N GLU A 47 6.77 12.59 7.18
CA GLU A 47 5.42 12.18 6.74
C GLU A 47 4.34 12.95 7.49
N GLN A 48 4.46 13.07 8.81
CA GLN A 48 3.49 13.82 9.64
C GLN A 48 3.51 15.32 9.30
N LEU A 49 4.70 15.91 9.12
CA LEU A 49 4.81 17.32 8.73
C LEU A 49 4.16 17.56 7.37
N GLY A 50 4.45 16.69 6.39
CA GLY A 50 3.85 16.76 5.05
C GLY A 50 2.34 16.62 5.09
N ALA A 51 1.82 15.68 5.89
CA ALA A 51 0.38 15.49 6.07
C ALA A 51 -0.31 16.71 6.69
N ARG A 52 0.29 17.32 7.73
CA ARG A 52 -0.25 18.56 8.35
C ARG A 52 -0.25 19.72 7.37
N ASN A 53 0.85 19.96 6.68
CA ASN A 53 0.95 21.04 5.70
C ASN A 53 -0.08 20.88 4.58
N PHE A 54 -0.23 19.66 4.07
CA PHE A 54 -1.22 19.33 3.05
C PHE A 54 -2.66 19.54 3.56
N ALA A 55 -2.97 19.02 4.75
CA ALA A 55 -4.28 19.16 5.39
C ALA A 55 -4.67 20.64 5.59
N GLN A 56 -3.73 21.45 6.10
CA GLN A 56 -3.92 22.89 6.28
C GLN A 56 -4.10 23.62 4.93
N MET A 57 -3.35 23.24 3.90
CA MET A 57 -3.51 23.77 2.55
C MET A 57 -4.91 23.43 2.04
N ALA A 58 -5.33 22.17 2.08
CA ALA A 58 -6.63 21.73 1.62
C ALA A 58 -7.77 22.49 2.32
N ARG A 59 -7.70 22.65 3.64
CA ARG A 59 -8.69 23.43 4.40
C ARG A 59 -8.71 24.90 4.00
N ARG A 60 -7.55 25.55 3.85
CA ARG A 60 -7.46 26.98 3.49
C ARG A 60 -8.00 27.28 2.10
N GLU A 61 -7.85 26.35 1.19
CA GLU A 61 -8.23 26.53 -0.21
C GLU A 61 -9.64 26.01 -0.55
N GLY A 62 -10.38 25.57 0.50
CA GLY A 62 -11.78 25.19 0.35
C GLY A 62 -12.00 23.80 -0.22
N VAL A 63 -10.98 22.93 -0.18
CA VAL A 63 -11.16 21.49 -0.51
C VAL A 63 -12.19 20.89 0.46
N GLU A 64 -13.17 20.19 -0.07
CA GLU A 64 -14.28 19.65 0.72
C GLU A 64 -13.95 18.29 1.34
N ARG A 65 -13.06 17.49 0.70
CA ARG A 65 -12.70 16.15 1.15
C ARG A 65 -11.25 15.81 0.85
N VAL A 66 -10.61 15.12 1.78
CA VAL A 66 -9.31 14.46 1.55
C VAL A 66 -9.51 12.95 1.47
N VAL A 67 -8.82 12.32 0.53
CA VAL A 67 -8.75 10.86 0.37
C VAL A 67 -7.32 10.40 0.62
N TYR A 68 -7.13 9.40 1.48
CA TYR A 68 -5.83 8.85 1.81
C TYR A 68 -5.82 7.33 1.74
N LEU A 69 -4.76 6.75 1.19
CA LEU A 69 -4.52 5.31 1.14
C LEU A 69 -3.37 4.94 2.08
N GLY A 70 -3.67 4.26 3.17
CA GLY A 70 -2.70 3.74 4.11
C GLY A 70 -2.69 2.21 4.18
N GLY A 71 -2.05 1.67 5.23
CA GLY A 71 -1.87 0.24 5.42
C GLY A 71 -2.89 -0.38 6.36
N LEU A 72 -3.34 -1.58 6.02
CA LEU A 72 -4.16 -2.43 6.89
C LEU A 72 -3.25 -3.22 7.85
N GLY A 73 -3.67 -3.42 9.09
CA GLY A 73 -2.99 -4.20 10.11
C GLY A 73 -2.83 -3.45 11.43
N ASP A 74 -2.19 -4.09 12.41
CA ASP A 74 -1.98 -3.55 13.75
C ASP A 74 -0.78 -2.59 13.78
N GLU A 75 -1.04 -1.33 14.08
CA GLU A 75 -0.06 -0.25 14.15
C GLU A 75 0.94 -0.43 15.30
N THR A 76 0.58 -1.19 16.34
CA THR A 76 1.45 -1.41 17.50
C THR A 76 2.66 -2.29 17.17
N THR A 77 2.54 -3.13 16.16
CA THR A 77 3.53 -4.15 15.79
C THR A 77 4.51 -3.71 14.69
N SER A 78 4.15 -2.70 13.89
CA SER A 78 4.95 -2.23 12.75
C SER A 78 5.11 -0.72 12.77
N LYS A 79 6.38 -0.25 12.77
CA LYS A 79 6.68 1.19 12.67
C LYS A 79 6.12 1.82 11.40
N HIS A 80 6.10 1.07 10.30
CA HIS A 80 5.56 1.53 9.04
C HIS A 80 4.03 1.71 9.11
N LEU A 81 3.29 0.72 9.63
CA LEU A 81 1.84 0.82 9.80
C LEU A 81 1.48 1.95 10.78
N ARG A 82 2.26 2.11 11.85
CA ARG A 82 2.10 3.22 12.79
C ARG A 82 2.26 4.58 12.10
N SER A 83 3.33 4.78 11.31
CA SER A 83 3.54 6.03 10.58
C SER A 83 2.37 6.34 9.63
N ARG A 84 1.84 5.31 8.94
CA ARG A 84 0.66 5.45 8.08
C ARG A 84 -0.59 5.87 8.85
N HIS A 85 -0.81 5.28 10.01
CA HIS A 85 -1.95 5.63 10.86
C HIS A 85 -1.80 7.06 11.44
N GLU A 86 -0.62 7.41 11.94
CA GLU A 86 -0.31 8.76 12.43
C GLU A 86 -0.46 9.83 11.33
N THR A 87 -0.13 9.48 10.06
CA THR A 87 -0.40 10.33 8.90
C THR A 87 -1.90 10.55 8.71
N ALA A 88 -2.72 9.50 8.81
CA ALA A 88 -4.18 9.63 8.72
C ALA A 88 -4.73 10.54 9.86
N LEU A 89 -4.26 10.35 11.09
CA LEU A 89 -4.64 11.19 12.22
C LEU A 89 -4.28 12.67 12.00
N ALA A 90 -3.10 12.94 11.44
CA ALA A 90 -2.67 14.31 11.13
C ALA A 90 -3.54 14.95 10.05
N LEU A 91 -3.88 14.20 8.99
CA LEU A 91 -4.79 14.65 7.93
C LEU A 91 -6.18 14.96 8.48
N ALA A 92 -6.73 14.07 9.31
CA ALA A 92 -8.07 14.22 9.87
C ALA A 92 -8.16 15.37 10.90
N ALA A 93 -7.10 15.60 11.67
CA ALA A 93 -7.10 16.65 12.71
C ALA A 93 -7.08 18.06 12.13
N GLU A 94 -6.37 18.27 11.03
CA GLU A 94 -6.09 19.61 10.51
C GLU A 94 -6.75 19.90 9.14
N GLY A 95 -7.23 18.86 8.44
CA GLY A 95 -7.82 18.95 7.12
C GLY A 95 -9.36 19.00 7.10
N PRO A 96 -9.94 18.99 5.90
CA PRO A 96 -11.35 18.67 5.68
C PRO A 96 -11.62 17.19 6.02
N PRO A 97 -12.90 16.73 5.99
CA PRO A 97 -13.25 15.34 6.22
C PRO A 97 -12.37 14.36 5.44
N LEU A 98 -11.89 13.31 6.12
CA LEU A 98 -10.94 12.35 5.56
C LEU A 98 -11.65 11.02 5.24
N THR A 99 -11.61 10.57 3.98
CA THR A 99 -11.86 9.16 3.64
C THR A 99 -10.53 8.41 3.71
N TYR A 100 -10.38 7.55 4.72
CA TYR A 100 -9.14 6.81 4.98
C TYR A 100 -9.26 5.35 4.56
N PHE A 101 -8.75 5.01 3.38
CA PHE A 101 -8.64 3.62 2.95
C PHE A 101 -7.47 2.93 3.61
N ARG A 102 -7.70 1.71 4.15
CA ARG A 102 -6.67 0.82 4.64
C ARG A 102 -6.64 -0.45 3.79
N ALA A 103 -5.56 -0.64 3.08
CA ALA A 103 -5.34 -1.81 2.22
C ALA A 103 -4.21 -2.68 2.75
N ALA A 104 -4.32 -4.00 2.56
CA ALA A 104 -3.24 -4.94 2.73
C ALA A 104 -2.23 -4.81 1.56
N MET A 105 -1.71 -5.93 1.06
CA MET A 105 -0.85 -5.95 -0.11
C MET A 105 -1.63 -5.59 -1.37
N VAL A 106 -1.23 -4.51 -2.06
CA VAL A 106 -1.77 -4.17 -3.38
C VAL A 106 -0.98 -4.91 -4.46
N VAL A 107 -1.70 -5.64 -5.34
CA VAL A 107 -1.14 -6.49 -6.40
C VAL A 107 -1.39 -5.88 -7.78
N GLY A 108 -0.32 -5.66 -8.54
CA GLY A 108 -0.34 -5.14 -9.91
C GLY A 108 1.06 -5.18 -10.50
N ALA A 109 1.23 -5.15 -11.83
CA ALA A 109 2.51 -5.33 -12.51
C ALA A 109 3.61 -4.36 -12.04
N GLY A 110 3.25 -3.11 -11.72
CA GLY A 110 4.17 -2.09 -11.21
C GLY A 110 4.42 -2.14 -9.70
N SER A 111 3.72 -2.99 -8.92
CA SER A 111 3.86 -2.98 -7.47
C SER A 111 5.10 -3.73 -6.98
N GLU A 112 5.80 -3.15 -5.99
CA GLU A 112 6.97 -3.80 -5.39
C GLU A 112 6.62 -5.14 -4.72
N SER A 113 5.42 -5.28 -4.19
CA SER A 113 4.92 -6.50 -3.57
C SER A 113 4.80 -7.63 -4.58
N TYR A 114 4.17 -7.38 -5.74
CA TYR A 114 4.06 -8.35 -6.84
C TYR A 114 5.45 -8.70 -7.38
N ARG A 115 6.29 -7.68 -7.64
CA ARG A 115 7.67 -7.89 -8.13
C ARG A 115 8.47 -8.76 -7.18
N THR A 116 8.35 -8.53 -5.87
CA THR A 116 9.03 -9.34 -4.85
C THR A 116 8.60 -10.80 -4.91
N LEU A 117 7.28 -11.10 -4.95
CA LEU A 117 6.78 -12.46 -5.09
C LEU A 117 7.32 -13.13 -6.35
N ARG A 118 7.25 -12.45 -7.49
CA ARG A 118 7.71 -12.93 -8.78
C ARG A 118 9.21 -13.26 -8.78
N TYR A 119 10.03 -12.38 -8.22
CA TYR A 119 11.48 -12.58 -8.12
C TYR A 119 11.84 -13.77 -7.23
N LEU A 120 11.21 -13.89 -6.06
CA LEU A 120 11.44 -15.01 -5.15
C LEU A 120 11.13 -16.35 -5.85
N VAL A 121 9.97 -16.46 -6.48
CA VAL A 121 9.57 -17.67 -7.22
C VAL A 121 10.44 -17.91 -8.44
N GLY A 122 10.84 -16.84 -9.14
CA GLY A 122 11.63 -16.91 -10.36
C GLY A 122 13.06 -17.42 -10.14
N ARG A 123 13.71 -16.99 -9.07
CA ARG A 123 15.14 -17.18 -8.82
C ARG A 123 15.47 -18.28 -7.83
N LEU A 124 14.60 -18.54 -6.85
CA LEU A 124 14.94 -19.48 -5.79
C LEU A 124 14.52 -20.91 -6.15
N PRO A 125 15.45 -21.89 -6.12
CA PRO A 125 15.12 -23.30 -6.29
C PRO A 125 14.46 -23.89 -5.02
N VAL A 126 14.79 -23.36 -3.84
CA VAL A 126 14.26 -23.73 -2.53
C VAL A 126 13.88 -22.46 -1.78
N MET A 127 12.75 -22.49 -1.11
CA MET A 127 12.25 -21.36 -0.34
C MET A 127 12.60 -21.52 1.13
N ILE A 128 13.40 -20.61 1.66
CA ILE A 128 13.60 -20.51 3.11
C ILE A 128 12.32 -19.92 3.69
N THR A 129 11.71 -20.60 4.68
CA THR A 129 10.43 -20.21 5.25
C THR A 129 10.57 -19.68 6.68
N PRO A 130 10.82 -18.37 6.86
CA PRO A 130 10.68 -17.72 8.16
C PRO A 130 9.25 -17.83 8.70
N ALA A 131 9.08 -17.64 10.01
CA ALA A 131 7.77 -17.76 10.65
C ALA A 131 6.70 -16.83 10.04
N TRP A 132 7.08 -15.64 9.54
CA TRP A 132 6.18 -14.68 8.93
C TRP A 132 5.53 -15.17 7.61
N LEU A 133 6.04 -16.20 6.96
CA LEU A 133 5.36 -16.81 5.80
C LEU A 133 4.00 -17.43 6.14
N ARG A 134 3.72 -17.65 7.42
CA ARG A 134 2.43 -18.13 7.93
C ARG A 134 1.46 -17.00 8.29
N THR A 135 1.91 -15.74 8.23
CA THR A 135 1.06 -14.59 8.53
C THR A 135 -0.01 -14.44 7.46
N ALA A 136 -1.25 -14.25 7.90
CA ALA A 136 -2.39 -14.05 7.01
C ALA A 136 -2.40 -12.62 6.46
N THR A 137 -2.74 -12.50 5.19
CA THR A 137 -2.97 -11.24 4.49
C THR A 137 -4.16 -11.36 3.55
N GLN A 138 -4.82 -10.26 3.27
CA GLN A 138 -5.96 -10.20 2.34
C GLN A 138 -5.62 -9.26 1.19
N PRO A 139 -4.86 -9.75 0.17
CA PRO A 139 -4.39 -8.92 -0.94
C PRO A 139 -5.55 -8.35 -1.75
N ILE A 140 -5.33 -7.18 -2.35
CA ILE A 140 -6.27 -6.51 -3.23
C ILE A 140 -5.58 -6.13 -4.54
N GLY A 141 -6.30 -6.20 -5.68
CA GLY A 141 -5.78 -5.78 -6.98
C GLY A 141 -5.67 -4.27 -7.09
N ILE A 142 -4.70 -3.80 -7.86
CA ILE A 142 -4.52 -2.38 -8.15
C ILE A 142 -5.78 -1.78 -8.79
N ASP A 143 -6.45 -2.52 -9.69
CA ASP A 143 -7.68 -2.08 -10.36
C ASP A 143 -8.77 -1.74 -9.36
N ALA A 144 -9.05 -2.66 -8.41
CA ALA A 144 -10.04 -2.45 -7.37
C ALA A 144 -9.61 -1.31 -6.42
N THR A 145 -8.32 -1.22 -6.06
CA THR A 145 -7.80 -0.13 -5.23
C THR A 145 -8.03 1.24 -5.89
N VAL A 146 -7.71 1.36 -7.18
CA VAL A 146 -7.93 2.60 -7.94
C VAL A 146 -9.42 2.91 -8.03
N GLU A 147 -10.27 1.90 -8.21
CA GLU A 147 -11.72 2.09 -8.28
C GLU A 147 -12.31 2.57 -6.94
N TYR A 148 -11.82 2.07 -5.79
CA TYR A 148 -12.19 2.62 -4.47
C TYR A 148 -11.80 4.08 -4.33
N LEU A 149 -10.58 4.43 -4.71
CA LEU A 149 -10.11 5.82 -4.68
C LEU A 149 -10.94 6.72 -5.60
N ARG A 150 -11.21 6.25 -6.82
CA ARG A 150 -12.00 6.99 -7.82
C ARG A 150 -13.42 7.25 -7.37
N ARG A 151 -14.07 6.27 -6.73
CA ARG A 151 -15.46 6.39 -6.24
C ARG A 151 -15.58 7.13 -4.91
N ALA A 152 -14.49 7.37 -4.19
CA ALA A 152 -14.55 8.01 -2.88
C ALA A 152 -15.38 9.31 -2.85
N PRO A 153 -15.27 10.22 -3.85
CA PRO A 153 -16.11 11.42 -3.90
C PRO A 153 -17.60 11.13 -4.04
N ASP A 154 -17.95 10.05 -4.75
CA ASP A 154 -19.32 9.69 -5.10
C ASP A 154 -20.04 8.87 -4.00
N VAL A 155 -19.31 8.51 -2.91
CA VAL A 155 -19.83 7.72 -1.78
C VAL A 155 -19.79 8.57 -0.49
N PRO A 156 -20.88 9.32 -0.19
CA PRO A 156 -20.94 10.20 0.98
C PRO A 156 -20.74 9.44 2.30
N GLU A 157 -21.16 8.19 2.37
CA GLU A 157 -21.02 7.33 3.56
C GLU A 157 -19.56 7.06 3.95
N SER A 158 -18.63 7.30 3.04
CA SER A 158 -17.19 7.15 3.29
C SER A 158 -16.53 8.40 3.88
N GLU A 159 -17.26 9.52 3.94
CA GLU A 159 -16.74 10.78 4.45
C GLU A 159 -16.46 10.73 5.95
N GLY A 160 -15.27 11.17 6.32
CA GLY A 160 -14.84 11.16 7.73
C GLY A 160 -14.64 9.75 8.31
N ARG A 161 -14.52 8.71 7.47
CA ARG A 161 -14.46 7.30 7.91
C ARG A 161 -13.18 6.60 7.49
N GLU A 162 -12.79 5.62 8.32
CA GLU A 162 -11.87 4.56 7.94
C GLU A 162 -12.62 3.49 7.13
N VAL A 163 -12.03 3.07 6.02
CA VAL A 163 -12.57 2.05 5.11
C VAL A 163 -11.50 0.99 4.88
N GLN A 164 -11.71 -0.20 5.44
CA GLN A 164 -10.82 -1.35 5.22
C GLN A 164 -11.17 -2.03 3.90
N ILE A 165 -10.19 -2.18 3.00
CA ILE A 165 -10.37 -2.79 1.69
C ILE A 165 -9.45 -3.99 1.50
N GLY A 166 -9.98 -5.06 0.92
CA GLY A 166 -9.29 -6.31 0.65
C GLY A 166 -9.93 -7.07 -0.51
N GLY A 167 -9.23 -8.03 -1.07
CA GLY A 167 -9.78 -8.97 -2.04
C GLY A 167 -10.60 -10.07 -1.37
N PRO A 168 -11.15 -11.02 -2.16
CA PRO A 168 -11.95 -12.11 -1.61
C PRO A 168 -11.12 -13.20 -0.91
N ASP A 169 -9.82 -13.26 -1.17
CA ASP A 169 -8.95 -14.31 -0.65
C ASP A 169 -8.18 -13.84 0.60
N VAL A 170 -8.28 -14.61 1.68
CA VAL A 170 -7.36 -14.51 2.83
C VAL A 170 -6.33 -15.60 2.70
N LEU A 171 -5.05 -15.21 2.55
CA LEU A 171 -3.95 -16.10 2.24
C LEU A 171 -2.78 -15.86 3.18
N THR A 172 -1.96 -16.88 3.41
CA THR A 172 -0.62 -16.70 3.97
C THR A 172 0.36 -16.26 2.88
N TYR A 173 1.43 -15.60 3.24
CA TYR A 173 2.50 -15.28 2.28
C TYR A 173 3.08 -16.52 1.61
N GLY A 174 3.10 -17.67 2.32
CA GLY A 174 3.52 -18.95 1.78
C GLY A 174 2.60 -19.47 0.67
N GLU A 175 1.28 -19.34 0.84
CA GLU A 175 0.28 -19.68 -0.18
C GLU A 175 0.34 -18.74 -1.37
N MET A 176 0.57 -17.44 -1.15
CA MET A 176 0.76 -16.48 -2.23
C MET A 176 1.95 -16.82 -3.12
N LEU A 177 3.08 -17.26 -2.52
CA LEU A 177 4.24 -17.74 -3.29
C LEU A 177 3.94 -19.00 -4.09
N ASP A 178 3.15 -19.94 -3.54
CA ASP A 178 2.75 -21.15 -4.26
C ASP A 178 1.83 -20.81 -5.44
N ARG A 179 0.83 -19.94 -5.24
CA ARG A 179 -0.06 -19.48 -6.32
C ARG A 179 0.69 -18.69 -7.38
N MET A 180 1.67 -17.85 -6.99
CA MET A 180 2.55 -17.16 -7.94
C MET A 180 3.38 -18.18 -8.77
N ALA A 181 3.89 -19.23 -8.16
CA ALA A 181 4.62 -20.27 -8.88
C ALA A 181 3.73 -20.94 -9.94
N LEU A 182 2.50 -21.30 -9.57
CA LEU A 182 1.52 -21.88 -10.50
C LEU A 182 1.17 -20.91 -11.62
N ALA A 183 0.92 -19.65 -11.33
CA ALA A 183 0.63 -18.61 -12.34
C ALA A 183 1.79 -18.41 -13.32
N MET A 184 3.05 -18.59 -12.88
CA MET A 184 4.24 -18.57 -13.73
C MET A 184 4.50 -19.90 -14.48
N GLY A 185 3.59 -20.88 -14.44
CA GLY A 185 3.77 -22.20 -15.02
C GLY A 185 4.86 -23.06 -14.33
N LYS A 186 5.18 -22.74 -13.08
CA LYS A 186 6.21 -23.45 -12.29
C LYS A 186 5.57 -24.28 -11.19
N ARG A 187 6.30 -25.28 -10.69
CA ARG A 187 5.90 -26.03 -9.50
C ARG A 187 6.16 -25.19 -8.25
N PRO A 188 5.30 -25.27 -7.20
CA PRO A 188 5.60 -24.71 -5.89
C PRO A 188 6.98 -25.14 -5.40
N ARG A 189 7.72 -24.22 -4.82
CA ARG A 189 9.09 -24.47 -4.39
C ARG A 189 9.12 -25.29 -3.09
N PRO A 190 10.05 -26.25 -2.95
CA PRO A 190 10.29 -26.89 -1.66
C PRO A 190 10.54 -25.84 -0.58
N LYS A 191 9.90 -26.01 0.58
CA LYS A 191 9.98 -25.08 1.70
C LYS A 191 10.85 -25.65 2.81
N LEU A 192 11.93 -24.94 3.15
CA LEU A 192 12.82 -25.29 4.28
C LEU A 192 12.49 -24.38 5.46
N PRO A 193 11.86 -24.88 6.53
CA PRO A 193 11.54 -24.07 7.70
C PRO A 193 12.80 -23.68 8.46
N VAL A 194 12.98 -22.38 8.69
CA VAL A 194 14.07 -21.82 9.51
C VAL A 194 13.46 -20.91 10.57
N PRO A 195 13.16 -21.44 11.77
CA PRO A 195 12.35 -20.75 12.77
C PRO A 195 13.05 -19.54 13.41
N LEU A 196 14.38 -19.43 13.33
CA LEU A 196 15.18 -18.42 14.04
C LEU A 196 15.77 -17.32 13.15
N ILE A 197 15.19 -17.05 11.98
CA ILE A 197 15.65 -15.92 11.16
C ILE A 197 15.10 -14.62 11.73
N THR A 198 16.02 -13.73 12.14
CA THR A 198 15.67 -12.38 12.59
C THR A 198 15.16 -11.54 11.42
N PRO A 199 14.34 -10.48 11.65
CA PRO A 199 13.90 -9.56 10.60
C PRO A 199 15.07 -8.95 9.81
N TRP A 200 16.20 -8.70 10.47
CA TRP A 200 17.41 -8.20 9.86
C TRP A 200 18.01 -9.18 8.85
N LEU A 201 18.18 -10.45 9.24
CA LEU A 201 18.66 -11.51 8.34
C LEU A 201 17.69 -11.75 7.17
N SER A 202 16.36 -11.68 7.42
CA SER A 202 15.34 -11.80 6.37
C SER A 202 15.44 -10.65 5.37
N ALA A 203 15.64 -9.40 5.83
CA ALA A 203 15.78 -8.23 4.97
C ALA A 203 17.08 -8.29 4.16
N LEU A 204 18.19 -8.71 4.76
CA LEU A 204 19.47 -8.88 4.07
C LEU A 204 19.36 -9.95 2.98
N TRP A 205 18.72 -11.08 3.29
CA TRP A 205 18.47 -12.14 2.33
C TRP A 205 17.56 -11.70 1.17
N LEU A 206 16.48 -10.99 1.46
CA LEU A 206 15.62 -10.40 0.44
C LEU A 206 16.40 -9.44 -0.47
N GLY A 207 17.22 -8.55 0.08
CA GLY A 207 18.05 -7.64 -0.71
C GLY A 207 19.11 -8.36 -1.56
N LEU A 208 19.54 -9.57 -1.18
CA LEU A 208 20.46 -10.39 -1.96
C LEU A 208 19.77 -11.09 -3.15
N VAL A 209 18.53 -11.54 -2.95
CA VAL A 209 17.81 -12.38 -3.94
C VAL A 209 16.79 -11.59 -4.78
N THR A 210 16.45 -10.37 -4.39
CA THR A 210 15.53 -9.49 -5.11
C THR A 210 16.19 -8.14 -5.40
N PRO A 211 15.76 -7.37 -6.40
CA PRO A 211 16.27 -6.02 -6.67
C PRO A 211 15.73 -4.97 -5.69
N VAL A 212 15.07 -5.37 -4.62
CA VAL A 212 14.51 -4.45 -3.61
C VAL A 212 15.65 -3.87 -2.76
N ASP A 213 15.70 -2.55 -2.64
CA ASP A 213 16.66 -1.87 -1.77
C ASP A 213 16.50 -2.36 -0.32
N THR A 214 17.59 -2.76 0.32
CA THR A 214 17.59 -3.23 1.72
C THR A 214 16.99 -2.22 2.70
N ARG A 215 17.06 -0.93 2.38
CA ARG A 215 16.43 0.15 3.16
C ARG A 215 14.90 0.07 3.14
N VAL A 216 14.33 -0.42 2.04
CA VAL A 216 12.88 -0.64 1.88
C VAL A 216 12.49 -2.05 2.36
N ALA A 217 13.35 -3.04 2.14
CA ALA A 217 13.08 -4.44 2.50
C ALA A 217 12.86 -4.63 4.01
N ARG A 218 13.61 -3.92 4.86
CA ARG A 218 13.51 -4.07 6.32
C ARG A 218 12.15 -3.65 6.90
N PRO A 219 11.62 -2.44 6.64
CA PRO A 219 10.28 -2.06 7.07
C PRO A 219 9.19 -2.99 6.52
N LEU A 220 9.34 -3.46 5.27
CA LEU A 220 8.42 -4.41 4.67
C LEU A 220 8.40 -5.73 5.44
N VAL A 221 9.58 -6.32 5.73
CA VAL A 221 9.67 -7.59 6.48
C VAL A 221 9.11 -7.45 7.91
N GLU A 222 9.33 -6.31 8.56
CA GLU A 222 8.72 -6.04 9.87
C GLU A 222 7.18 -6.04 9.77
N GLY A 223 6.62 -5.45 8.71
CA GLY A 223 5.18 -5.45 8.43
C GLY A 223 4.60 -6.83 8.11
N LEU A 224 5.38 -7.72 7.48
CA LEU A 224 4.93 -9.09 7.15
C LEU A 224 4.64 -9.98 8.37
N ARG A 225 5.03 -9.57 9.56
CA ARG A 225 4.76 -10.31 10.81
C ARG A 225 3.37 -10.03 11.39
N THR A 226 2.69 -9.01 10.88
CA THR A 226 1.37 -8.58 11.31
C THR A 226 0.33 -9.06 10.31
N ALA A 227 -0.76 -9.67 10.81
CA ALA A 227 -1.88 -10.02 9.95
C ALA A 227 -2.51 -8.74 9.36
N THR A 228 -2.75 -8.78 8.05
CA THR A 228 -3.35 -7.68 7.30
C THR A 228 -4.63 -8.17 6.63
N VAL A 229 -5.65 -8.43 7.46
CA VAL A 229 -6.96 -8.96 7.08
C VAL A 229 -8.03 -7.95 7.45
N VAL A 230 -9.01 -7.77 6.58
CA VAL A 230 -10.17 -6.91 6.83
C VAL A 230 -10.95 -7.47 8.02
N THR A 231 -11.13 -6.65 9.03
CA THR A 231 -11.89 -6.98 10.25
C THR A 231 -13.24 -6.29 10.29
N ASP A 232 -13.38 -5.19 9.56
CA ASP A 232 -14.64 -4.46 9.39
C ASP A 232 -14.85 -4.14 7.90
N PRO A 233 -15.70 -4.92 7.20
CA PRO A 233 -16.02 -4.69 5.80
C PRO A 233 -17.08 -3.59 5.58
N SER A 234 -17.76 -3.13 6.64
CA SER A 234 -18.94 -2.26 6.53
C SER A 234 -18.65 -0.93 5.81
N GLY A 235 -17.42 -0.41 5.94
CA GLY A 235 -17.03 0.82 5.25
C GLY A 235 -16.84 0.63 3.74
N ALA A 236 -16.59 -0.58 3.28
CA ALA A 236 -16.39 -0.89 1.86
C ALA A 236 -17.71 -1.25 1.13
N GLU A 237 -18.74 -1.69 1.85
CA GLU A 237 -20.03 -2.10 1.26
C GLU A 237 -20.70 -1.03 0.38
N PRO A 238 -20.75 0.26 0.78
CA PRO A 238 -21.40 1.30 -0.04
C PRO A 238 -20.76 1.52 -1.41
N PHE A 239 -19.53 1.06 -1.59
CA PHE A 239 -18.82 1.18 -2.88
C PHE A 239 -19.29 0.19 -3.93
N GLU A 240 -19.95 -0.90 -3.54
CA GLU A 240 -20.43 -1.97 -4.43
C GLU A 240 -19.35 -2.49 -5.39
N ILE A 241 -18.11 -2.60 -4.90
CA ILE A 241 -16.97 -3.11 -5.67
C ILE A 241 -16.77 -4.58 -5.33
N SER A 242 -16.62 -5.40 -6.37
CA SER A 242 -16.28 -6.83 -6.25
C SER A 242 -14.84 -7.05 -6.71
N PRO A 243 -13.86 -7.05 -5.79
CA PRO A 243 -12.45 -7.26 -6.15
C PRO A 243 -12.21 -8.64 -6.77
N ALA A 244 -11.27 -8.74 -7.71
CA ALA A 244 -10.87 -9.98 -8.33
C ALA A 244 -10.19 -10.92 -7.31
N SER A 245 -10.20 -12.24 -7.58
CA SER A 245 -9.43 -13.21 -6.81
C SER A 245 -7.92 -13.02 -6.98
N PHE A 246 -7.13 -13.51 -6.03
CA PHE A 246 -5.67 -13.40 -6.11
C PHE A 246 -5.09 -14.04 -7.37
N ASP A 247 -5.63 -15.19 -7.80
CA ASP A 247 -5.18 -15.85 -9.02
C ASP A 247 -5.50 -15.02 -10.27
N GLU A 248 -6.63 -14.31 -10.30
CA GLU A 248 -6.96 -13.37 -11.37
C GLU A 248 -6.05 -12.14 -11.38
N MET A 249 -5.75 -11.58 -10.20
CA MET A 249 -4.80 -10.46 -10.07
C MET A 249 -3.43 -10.84 -10.63
N LEU A 250 -2.94 -12.05 -10.31
CA LEU A 250 -1.66 -12.54 -10.82
C LEU A 250 -1.68 -12.71 -12.34
N ARG A 251 -2.77 -13.26 -12.91
CA ARG A 251 -2.89 -13.43 -14.38
C ARG A 251 -2.85 -12.08 -15.10
N ARG A 252 -3.59 -11.08 -14.60
CA ARG A 252 -3.59 -9.72 -15.18
C ARG A 252 -2.21 -9.08 -15.09
N ALA A 253 -1.56 -9.13 -13.92
CA ALA A 253 -0.24 -8.54 -13.73
C ALA A 253 0.84 -9.19 -14.62
N LEU A 254 0.78 -10.52 -14.81
CA LEU A 254 1.70 -11.23 -15.72
C LEU A 254 1.43 -10.90 -17.20
N ALA A 255 0.18 -10.72 -17.59
CA ALA A 255 -0.18 -10.33 -18.95
C ALA A 255 0.30 -8.90 -19.26
N GLU A 256 0.06 -7.96 -18.37
CA GLU A 256 0.51 -6.56 -18.49
C GLU A 256 2.04 -6.45 -18.59
N GLU A 257 2.80 -7.26 -17.82
CA GLU A 257 4.27 -7.30 -17.96
C GLU A 257 4.75 -7.87 -19.30
N ALA A 258 3.99 -8.77 -19.90
CA ALA A 258 4.37 -9.36 -21.18
C ALA A 258 4.16 -8.39 -22.37
N GLU A 259 3.35 -7.35 -22.18
CA GLU A 259 3.05 -6.32 -23.17
C GLU A 259 4.02 -5.12 -23.08
N GLN A 260 4.79 -4.98 -21.99
CA GLN A 260 5.80 -3.94 -21.77
C GLN A 260 7.18 -4.33 -22.27
#